data_45e1fd9423112c0816ecd08c749474cb
#
_entry.id   45e1fd9423112c0816ecd08c749474cb
#
_cell.length_a   1.000
_cell.length_b   1.000
_cell.length_c   1.000
_cell.angle_alpha   90.00
_cell.angle_beta   90.00
_cell.angle_gamma   90.00
#
_symmetry.space_group_name_H-M   'P 1'
#
loop_
_entity.id
_entity.type
_entity.pdbx_description
1 polymer ?
#
loop_
_entity_poly.entity_id
_entity_poly.type
_entity_poly.pdbx_seq_one_letter_code
_entity_poly.pdbx_strand_id
1 'polypeptide(L)' 'MTSEQSKLLKVGARVCFNGDLEDSGEVTSIQARYVTIKWNDGHQSFTGHNEMKRIELLRPTEV' A
#
# COMPACT_ATOMS: atom_id res chain seq x y z
N MET A 1 -2.36 1.76 -8.43
CA MET A 1 -2.53 0.30 -8.28
C MET A 1 -3.96 -0.06 -8.58
N THR A 2 -4.17 -1.14 -9.33
CA THR A 2 -5.51 -1.64 -9.61
C THR A 2 -6.04 -2.45 -8.44
N SER A 3 -7.36 -2.70 -8.41
CA SER A 3 -7.94 -3.51 -7.35
C SER A 3 -7.39 -4.95 -7.39
N GLU A 4 -7.12 -5.46 -8.58
CA GLU A 4 -6.55 -6.80 -8.70
C GLU A 4 -5.14 -6.85 -8.12
N GLN A 5 -4.33 -5.84 -8.39
CA GLN A 5 -2.99 -5.76 -7.81
C GLN A 5 -3.06 -5.61 -6.30
N SER A 6 -4.02 -4.84 -5.81
CA SER A 6 -4.22 -4.66 -4.38
C SER A 6 -4.51 -5.99 -3.69
N LYS A 7 -5.30 -6.84 -4.31
CA LYS A 7 -5.65 -8.13 -3.74
C LYS A 7 -4.49 -9.11 -3.72
N LEU A 8 -3.47 -8.86 -4.53
CA LEU A 8 -2.27 -9.70 -4.58
C LEU A 8 -1.18 -9.23 -3.63
N LEU A 9 -1.39 -8.13 -2.92
CA LEU A 9 -0.43 -7.63 -1.96
C LEU A 9 -0.25 -8.64 -0.82
N LYS A 10 0.92 -8.55 -0.20
CA LYS A 10 1.23 -9.38 0.96
C LYS A 10 1.55 -8.47 2.14
N VAL A 11 1.31 -8.99 3.34
CA VAL A 11 1.70 -8.27 4.55
C VAL A 11 3.21 -8.05 4.51
N GLY A 12 3.62 -6.83 4.79
CA GLY A 12 5.02 -6.43 4.69
C GLY A 12 5.37 -5.73 3.39
N ALA A 13 4.44 -5.70 2.43
CA ALA A 13 4.68 -4.98 1.18
C ALA A 13 4.78 -3.49 1.44
N ARG A 14 5.66 -2.83 0.71
CA ARG A 14 5.83 -1.40 0.85
C ARG A 14 5.12 -0.69 -0.29
N VAL A 15 4.45 0.39 0.06
CA VAL A 15 3.66 1.16 -0.89
C VAL A 15 3.96 2.65 -0.70
N CYS A 16 3.63 3.44 -1.70
CA CYS A 16 3.74 4.89 -1.61
C CYS A 16 2.48 5.54 -2.15
N PHE A 17 2.23 6.76 -1.70
CA PHE A 17 1.05 7.50 -2.09
C PHE A 17 1.42 8.43 -3.25
N ASN A 18 0.66 8.36 -4.35
CA ASN A 18 0.88 9.20 -5.54
C ASN A 18 2.30 9.10 -6.11
N GLY A 19 2.99 7.99 -5.86
CA GLY A 19 4.38 7.86 -6.29
C GLY A 19 5.37 8.68 -5.50
N ASP A 20 4.95 9.27 -4.40
CA ASP A 20 5.81 10.08 -3.55
C ASP A 20 6.54 9.16 -2.56
N LEU A 21 7.85 9.09 -2.68
CA LEU A 21 8.64 8.22 -1.83
C LEU A 21 8.67 8.66 -0.37
N GLU A 22 8.38 9.93 -0.10
CA GLU A 22 8.29 10.43 1.26
C GLU A 22 7.01 10.00 1.94
N ASP A 23 5.96 9.78 1.16
CA ASP A 23 4.69 9.29 1.66
C ASP A 23 4.59 7.79 1.45
N SER A 24 5.49 7.05 2.04
CA SER A 24 5.51 5.60 1.92
C SER A 24 5.01 4.94 3.20
N GLY A 25 4.59 3.71 3.07
CA GLY A 25 4.10 2.94 4.18
C GLY A 25 4.28 1.46 3.95
N GLU A 26 3.81 0.68 4.91
CA GLU A 26 3.92 -0.76 4.87
C GLU A 26 2.55 -1.38 5.08
N VAL A 27 2.22 -2.38 4.29
CA VAL A 27 0.98 -3.13 4.45
C VAL A 27 1.10 -4.00 5.70
N THR A 28 0.22 -3.78 6.66
CA THR A 28 0.24 -4.54 7.91
C THR A 28 -0.87 -5.58 7.96
N SER A 29 -1.92 -5.41 7.16
CA SER A 29 -3.02 -6.37 7.13
C SER A 29 -3.73 -6.25 5.80
N ILE A 30 -4.22 -7.36 5.28
CA ILE A 30 -4.96 -7.38 4.02
C ILE A 30 -6.29 -8.08 4.29
N GLN A 31 -7.38 -7.35 4.08
CA GLN A 31 -8.73 -7.87 4.25
C GLN A 31 -9.39 -8.04 2.88
N ALA A 32 -10.54 -8.70 2.88
CA ALA A 32 -11.25 -8.95 1.63
C ALA A 32 -11.68 -7.64 0.94
N ARG A 33 -11.96 -6.61 1.73
CA ARG A 33 -12.49 -5.35 1.22
C ARG A 33 -11.51 -4.18 1.27
N TYR A 34 -10.47 -4.27 2.12
CA TYR A 34 -9.57 -3.16 2.30
C TYR A 34 -8.18 -3.66 2.72
N VAL A 35 -7.24 -2.73 2.64
CA VAL A 35 -5.86 -2.98 3.04
C VAL A 35 -5.51 -1.99 4.14
N THR A 36 -4.85 -2.47 5.19
CA THR A 36 -4.38 -1.61 6.27
C THR A 36 -2.93 -1.25 6.00
N ILE A 37 -2.66 0.04 5.95
CA ILE A 37 -1.33 0.56 5.65
C ILE A 37 -0.87 1.42 6.81
N LYS A 38 0.31 1.15 7.32
CA LYS A 38 0.93 1.98 8.33
C LYS A 38 1.96 2.86 7.65
N TRP A 39 1.73 4.16 7.68
CA TRP A 39 2.57 5.13 7.00
C TRP A 39 3.79 5.51 7.84
N ASN A 40 4.80 6.06 7.18
CA ASN A 40 6.06 6.42 7.83
C ASN A 40 5.92 7.42 8.97
N ASP A 41 4.88 8.26 8.90
CA ASP A 41 4.64 9.25 9.95
C ASP A 41 3.93 8.68 11.17
N GLY A 42 3.66 7.40 11.16
CA GLY A 42 2.97 6.73 12.26
C GLY A 42 1.47 6.60 12.08
N HIS A 43 0.92 7.18 11.03
CA HIS A 43 -0.50 7.07 10.75
C HIS A 43 -0.82 5.71 10.16
N GLN A 44 -2.02 5.24 10.44
CA GLN A 44 -2.51 3.99 9.90
C GLN A 44 -3.80 4.28 9.15
N SER A 45 -3.94 3.76 7.95
CA SER A 45 -5.14 3.98 7.17
C SER A 45 -5.68 2.68 6.62
N PHE A 46 -6.98 2.69 6.39
CA PHE A 46 -7.70 1.56 5.81
C PHE A 46 -8.16 1.98 4.43
N THR A 47 -7.57 1.39 3.41
CA THR A 47 -7.83 1.76 2.03
C THR A 47 -8.53 0.62 1.32
N GLY A 48 -9.72 0.88 0.79
CA GLY A 48 -10.43 -0.13 0.01
C GLY A 48 -9.68 -0.50 -1.25
N HIS A 49 -9.83 -1.74 -1.68
CA HIS A 49 -9.14 -2.19 -2.90
C HIS A 49 -9.51 -1.33 -4.10
N ASN A 50 -10.73 -0.82 -4.15
CA ASN A 50 -11.17 0.04 -5.24
C ASN A 50 -10.60 1.45 -5.17
N GLU A 51 -10.01 1.80 -4.04
CA GLU A 51 -9.46 3.14 -3.81
C GLU A 51 -7.94 3.17 -3.87
N MET A 52 -7.34 2.10 -4.35
CA MET A 52 -5.89 1.99 -4.44
C MET A 52 -5.30 2.69 -5.66
N LYS A 53 -6.09 3.49 -6.37
CA LYS A 53 -5.63 4.16 -7.59
C LYS A 53 -4.39 5.01 -7.36
N ARG A 54 -4.32 5.66 -6.20
CA ARG A 54 -3.22 6.56 -5.86
C ARG A 54 -2.12 5.87 -5.08
N ILE A 55 -2.33 4.61 -4.74
CA ILE A 55 -1.34 3.83 -4.00
C ILE A 55 -0.56 3.01 -5.01
N GLU A 56 0.75 3.11 -4.96
CA GLU A 56 1.64 2.40 -5.83
C GLU A 56 2.49 1.43 -5.02
N LEU A 57 2.77 0.29 -5.59
CA LEU A 57 3.67 -0.66 -4.96
C LEU A 57 5.09 -0.15 -5.07
N LEU A 58 5.72 0.04 -3.92
CA LEU A 58 7.10 0.46 -3.87
C LEU A 58 7.97 -0.79 -3.91
N ARG A 59 8.66 -0.98 -5.01
CA ARG A 59 9.53 -2.14 -5.15
C ARG A 59 10.85 -1.86 -4.45
N PRO A 60 11.38 -2.84 -3.71
CA PRO A 60 12.74 -2.70 -3.22
C PRO A 60 13.67 -2.54 -4.41
N THR A 61 14.69 -1.71 -4.23
CA THR A 61 15.66 -1.50 -5.29
C THR A 61 16.44 -2.78 -5.51
N GLU A 62 16.26 -3.34 -6.66
CA GLU A 62 17.04 -4.50 -7.06
C GLU A 62 18.37 -4.04 -7.62
N VAL A 63 19.38 -4.63 -7.15
CA VAL A 63 20.70 -4.25 -7.62
C VAL A 63 21.31 -5.40 -8.36
#